data_03773ea309f6b34f11c7a85384d4562a
#
_entry.id   03773ea309f6b34f11c7a85384d4562a
#
_cell.length_a   1.000
_cell.length_b   1.000
_cell.length_c   1.000
_cell.angle_alpha   90.00
_cell.angle_beta   90.00
_cell.angle_gamma   90.00
#
_symmetry.space_group_name_H-M   'P 1'
#
loop_
_entity.id
_entity.type
_entity.pdbx_description
1 polymer ?
#
loop_
_entity_poly.entity_id
_entity_poly.type
_entity_poly.pdbx_seq_one_letter_code
_entity_poly.pdbx_strand_id
1 'polypeptide(L)'
;VEVNDVFIRNEDDCIAIKTNKFGFSGNVENITVKNSVLWGGNLGNCMEIGWELDGAYLRHIRFENMDVIRKESSDHKWYRGIMSIHQCGNSTISDVLYKDIRMESAFEHLIWMELRPAYGEWGSGGGSIDGVRLENLEYTNGEDVPILIQKNSTGSIKNVVFSGLKYKGRTISDTSDPIFDLREADVRFE
;
A
#
# COMPACT_ATOMS: atom_id res chain seq x y z
N VAL A 1 17.01 0.49 -6.57
CA VAL A 1 16.98 1.80 -5.89
C VAL A 1 16.92 1.56 -4.39
N GLU A 2 17.69 2.33 -3.63
CA GLU A 2 17.61 2.33 -2.17
C GLU A 2 17.36 3.76 -1.67
N VAL A 3 16.38 3.90 -0.75
CA VAL A 3 16.11 5.09 0.05
C VAL A 3 16.30 4.68 1.51
N ASN A 4 17.17 5.37 2.23
CA ASN A 4 17.54 4.99 3.59
C ASN A 4 17.76 6.21 4.46
N ASP A 5 17.25 6.16 5.68
CA ASP A 5 17.47 7.20 6.72
C ASP A 5 17.03 8.60 6.25
N VAL A 6 15.75 8.70 5.82
CA VAL A 6 15.17 9.98 5.39
C VAL A 6 13.93 10.34 6.21
N PHE A 7 13.69 11.62 6.34
CA PHE A 7 12.41 12.17 6.77
C PHE A 7 11.69 12.79 5.57
N ILE A 8 10.49 12.32 5.28
CA ILE A 8 9.67 12.85 4.18
C ILE A 8 8.38 13.42 4.74
N ARG A 9 8.13 14.69 4.48
CA ARG A 9 6.83 15.34 4.62
C ARG A 9 6.38 15.84 3.27
N ASN A 10 5.27 15.33 2.81
CA ASN A 10 4.76 15.67 1.47
C ASN A 10 3.24 15.81 1.48
N GLU A 11 2.72 16.65 0.62
CA GLU A 11 1.29 16.90 0.48
C GLU A 11 0.56 15.74 -0.23
N ASP A 12 1.18 15.19 -1.27
CA ASP A 12 0.74 14.03 -2.04
C ASP A 12 1.45 12.76 -1.54
N ASP A 13 1.68 11.74 -2.37
CA ASP A 13 2.38 10.51 -1.97
C ASP A 13 3.77 10.81 -1.39
N CYS A 14 4.08 10.28 -0.19
CA CYS A 14 5.44 10.41 0.34
C CYS A 14 6.44 9.58 -0.46
N ILE A 15 6.08 8.33 -0.76
CA ILE A 15 6.80 7.44 -1.66
C ILE A 15 5.80 6.95 -2.71
N ALA A 16 6.11 7.12 -3.99
CA ALA A 16 5.30 6.65 -5.10
C ALA A 16 6.12 5.78 -6.06
N ILE A 17 5.71 4.53 -6.24
CA ILE A 17 6.34 3.58 -7.16
C ILE A 17 5.40 3.38 -8.35
N LYS A 18 5.83 3.84 -9.52
CA LYS A 18 5.04 3.92 -10.75
C LYS A 18 5.85 3.43 -11.93
N THR A 19 5.18 2.96 -12.99
CA THR A 19 5.85 2.46 -14.20
C THR A 19 5.55 3.29 -15.44
N ASN A 20 4.53 4.15 -15.40
CA ASN A 20 4.12 4.95 -16.56
C ASN A 20 3.77 6.37 -16.12
N LYS A 21 4.69 7.29 -16.28
CA LYS A 21 4.48 8.72 -16.00
C LYS A 21 5.43 9.57 -16.85
N PHE A 22 4.95 10.74 -17.29
CA PHE A 22 5.76 11.72 -18.03
C PHE A 22 6.49 11.18 -19.28
N GLY A 23 5.88 10.23 -19.97
CA GLY A 23 6.48 9.60 -21.16
C GLY A 23 7.48 8.49 -20.86
N PHE A 24 7.67 8.12 -19.59
CA PHE A 24 8.46 6.95 -19.21
C PHE A 24 7.53 5.76 -18.98
N SER A 25 7.96 4.60 -19.43
CA SER A 25 7.32 3.31 -19.18
C SER A 25 8.37 2.23 -18.95
N GLY A 26 7.97 1.13 -18.33
CA GLY A 26 8.87 -0.01 -18.12
C GLY A 26 8.54 -0.82 -16.90
N ASN A 27 9.47 -1.69 -16.53
CA ASN A 27 9.36 -2.53 -15.36
C ASN A 27 10.06 -1.92 -14.16
N VAL A 28 9.58 -2.25 -12.96
CA VAL A 28 10.19 -1.84 -11.70
C VAL A 28 10.61 -3.06 -10.91
N GLU A 29 11.85 -3.05 -10.43
CA GLU A 29 12.33 -4.08 -9.51
C GLU A 29 13.44 -3.59 -8.58
N ASN A 30 13.63 -4.30 -7.45
CA ASN A 30 14.69 -4.06 -6.49
C ASN A 30 14.63 -2.64 -5.91
N ILE A 31 13.50 -2.28 -5.32
CA ILE A 31 13.30 -1.04 -4.58
C ILE A 31 13.31 -1.36 -3.10
N THR A 32 14.13 -0.66 -2.34
CA THR A 32 14.16 -0.73 -0.87
C THR A 32 14.03 0.66 -0.28
N VAL A 33 13.05 0.85 0.58
CA VAL A 33 12.88 2.04 1.41
C VAL A 33 12.96 1.59 2.85
N LYS A 34 13.89 2.15 3.62
CA LYS A 34 14.11 1.67 5.00
C LYS A 34 14.54 2.76 5.98
N ASN A 35 14.39 2.47 7.29
CA ASN A 35 14.88 3.30 8.38
C ASN A 35 14.43 4.77 8.26
N SER A 36 13.19 4.99 7.87
CA SER A 36 12.73 6.30 7.45
C SER A 36 11.43 6.71 8.13
N VAL A 37 11.20 8.01 8.18
CA VAL A 37 10.04 8.60 8.84
C VAL A 37 9.19 9.34 7.81
N LEU A 38 7.89 9.07 7.81
CA LEU A 38 6.94 9.65 6.87
C LEU A 38 5.89 10.50 7.60
N TRP A 39 5.54 11.63 6.99
CA TRP A 39 4.43 12.47 7.35
C TRP A 39 3.62 12.80 6.08
N GLY A 40 2.53 12.09 5.86
CA GLY A 40 1.65 12.32 4.71
C GLY A 40 0.71 13.50 4.93
N GLY A 41 0.65 14.39 3.98
CA GLY A 41 -0.28 15.51 3.94
C GLY A 41 -1.72 15.10 3.63
N ASN A 42 -2.52 16.02 3.17
CA ASN A 42 -3.96 15.81 2.98
C ASN A 42 -4.33 15.14 1.63
N LEU A 43 -3.38 14.95 0.73
CA LEU A 43 -3.52 14.19 -0.52
C LEU A 43 -2.70 12.90 -0.48
N GLY A 44 -2.86 12.02 -1.46
CA GLY A 44 -2.04 10.84 -1.68
C GLY A 44 -1.95 9.86 -0.52
N ASN A 45 -0.91 9.05 -0.53
CA ASN A 45 -0.64 7.97 0.42
C ASN A 45 0.76 8.08 1.02
N CYS A 46 1.04 7.41 2.13
CA CYS A 46 2.41 7.45 2.65
C CYS A 46 3.34 6.54 1.84
N MET A 47 2.89 5.32 1.51
CA MET A 47 3.63 4.35 0.69
C MET A 47 2.70 3.85 -0.42
N GLU A 48 2.83 4.39 -1.62
CA GLU A 48 1.99 4.07 -2.78
C GLU A 48 2.75 3.23 -3.79
N ILE A 49 2.15 2.13 -4.22
CA ILE A 49 2.54 1.38 -5.41
C ILE A 49 1.36 1.47 -6.37
N GLY A 50 1.49 2.28 -7.40
CA GLY A 50 0.37 2.29 -8.31
C GLY A 50 -0.01 3.58 -8.97
N TRP A 51 -1.25 3.53 -9.40
CA TRP A 51 -2.02 4.35 -10.30
C TRP A 51 -1.48 4.26 -11.74
N GLU A 52 -0.40 4.94 -12.05
CA GLU A 52 0.16 4.98 -13.40
C GLU A 52 1.05 3.75 -13.64
N LEU A 53 0.41 2.65 -14.03
CA LEU A 53 1.05 1.35 -14.25
C LEU A 53 0.85 0.87 -15.68
N ASP A 54 1.95 0.81 -16.41
CA ASP A 54 2.00 0.26 -17.77
C ASP A 54 3.35 -0.41 -18.03
N GLY A 55 3.48 -1.63 -17.57
CA GLY A 55 4.68 -2.45 -17.69
C GLY A 55 4.34 -3.91 -17.45
N ALA A 56 5.27 -4.83 -17.60
CA ALA A 56 5.00 -6.23 -17.34
C ALA A 56 4.95 -6.53 -15.83
N TYR A 57 5.83 -5.91 -15.05
CA TYR A 57 5.90 -6.20 -13.62
C TYR A 57 6.46 -5.06 -12.76
N LEU A 58 6.04 -5.10 -11.47
CA LEU A 58 6.68 -4.42 -10.34
C LEU A 58 6.98 -5.50 -9.30
N ARG A 59 8.24 -5.67 -8.89
CA ARG A 59 8.60 -6.74 -7.97
C ARG A 59 9.83 -6.44 -7.11
N HIS A 60 10.01 -7.24 -6.04
CA HIS A 60 11.12 -7.10 -5.09
C HIS A 60 11.12 -5.70 -4.46
N ILE A 61 9.96 -5.29 -3.95
CA ILE A 61 9.75 -4.00 -3.31
C ILE A 61 9.73 -4.22 -1.80
N ARG A 62 10.51 -3.45 -1.07
CA ARG A 62 10.68 -3.56 0.38
C ARG A 62 10.48 -2.21 1.05
N PHE A 63 9.60 -2.18 2.04
CA PHE A 63 9.48 -1.09 3.02
C PHE A 63 9.79 -1.68 4.38
N GLU A 64 10.90 -1.28 5.00
CA GLU A 64 11.41 -1.91 6.21
C GLU A 64 11.78 -0.88 7.27
N ASN A 65 11.39 -1.11 8.51
CA ASN A 65 11.69 -0.23 9.65
C ASN A 65 11.28 1.22 9.38
N MET A 66 9.97 1.43 9.20
CA MET A 66 9.39 2.74 8.88
C MET A 66 8.56 3.26 10.05
N ASP A 67 8.62 4.55 10.28
CA ASP A 67 7.72 5.27 11.18
C ASP A 67 6.80 6.18 10.37
N VAL A 68 5.50 6.02 10.52
CA VAL A 68 4.51 6.94 9.96
C VAL A 68 3.89 7.72 11.10
N ILE A 69 4.37 8.95 11.30
CA ILE A 69 3.90 9.83 12.38
C ILE A 69 2.44 10.22 12.15
N ARG A 70 2.10 10.56 10.90
CA ARG A 70 0.79 11.06 10.57
C ARG A 70 0.44 10.90 9.10
N LYS A 71 -0.84 10.60 8.86
CA LYS A 71 -1.51 10.86 7.58
C LYS A 71 -2.62 11.87 7.86
N GLU A 72 -2.51 13.06 7.28
CA GLU A 72 -3.43 14.15 7.56
C GLU A 72 -4.82 13.89 6.97
N SER A 73 -5.85 14.38 7.68
CA SER A 73 -7.23 14.32 7.22
C SER A 73 -7.51 15.39 6.16
N SER A 74 -8.54 15.17 5.37
CA SER A 74 -9.03 16.12 4.39
C SER A 74 -10.54 16.02 4.28
N ASP A 75 -11.17 17.12 3.87
CA ASP A 75 -12.62 17.15 3.60
C ASP A 75 -13.03 16.30 2.38
N HIS A 76 -12.05 15.87 1.58
CA HIS A 76 -12.26 15.03 0.41
C HIS A 76 -11.80 13.60 0.68
N LYS A 77 -12.68 12.62 0.50
CA LYS A 77 -12.35 11.19 0.56
C LYS A 77 -11.81 10.73 -0.79
N TRP A 78 -10.49 10.57 -0.91
CA TRP A 78 -9.82 10.24 -2.17
C TRP A 78 -8.73 9.19 -1.99
N TYR A 79 -9.09 7.91 -1.85
CA TYR A 79 -8.14 6.80 -1.97
C TYR A 79 -6.86 6.95 -1.12
N ARG A 80 -7.02 7.25 0.16
CA ARG A 80 -5.93 7.59 1.06
C ARG A 80 -5.70 6.52 2.08
N GLY A 81 -4.43 6.23 2.28
CA GLY A 81 -4.02 5.28 3.29
C GLY A 81 -2.55 5.46 3.65
N ILE A 82 -2.07 4.63 4.55
CA ILE A 82 -0.66 4.59 4.87
C ILE A 82 0.06 3.70 3.86
N MET A 83 -0.38 2.44 3.72
CA MET A 83 0.16 1.49 2.74
C MET A 83 -0.88 1.24 1.66
N SER A 84 -0.54 1.54 0.42
CA SER A 84 -1.50 1.45 -0.67
C SER A 84 -0.91 0.78 -1.90
N ILE A 85 -1.71 -0.08 -2.54
CA ILE A 85 -1.43 -0.68 -3.83
C ILE A 85 -2.66 -0.49 -4.71
N HIS A 86 -2.57 0.43 -5.69
CA HIS A 86 -3.64 0.69 -6.64
C HIS A 86 -3.25 0.18 -8.03
N GLN A 87 -3.58 -1.07 -8.31
CA GLN A 87 -3.28 -1.70 -9.59
C GLN A 87 -4.35 -1.34 -10.63
N CYS A 88 -4.07 -0.30 -11.42
CA CYS A 88 -4.94 0.18 -12.49
C CYS A 88 -4.52 -0.28 -13.88
N GLY A 89 -3.32 -0.82 -14.02
CA GLY A 89 -2.75 -1.27 -15.30
C GLY A 89 -2.89 -2.77 -15.55
N ASN A 90 -2.04 -3.27 -16.41
CA ASN A 90 -1.94 -4.70 -16.75
C ASN A 90 -0.73 -5.39 -16.11
N SER A 91 0.03 -4.67 -15.31
CA SER A 91 1.24 -5.20 -14.65
C SER A 91 0.93 -6.27 -13.60
N THR A 92 1.87 -7.14 -13.34
CA THR A 92 1.87 -7.97 -12.14
C THR A 92 2.71 -7.28 -11.04
N ILE A 93 2.07 -6.98 -9.90
CA ILE A 93 2.77 -6.53 -8.69
C ILE A 93 3.03 -7.77 -7.84
N SER A 94 4.30 -8.06 -7.53
CA SER A 94 4.66 -9.25 -6.78
C SER A 94 5.85 -9.07 -5.85
N ASP A 95 5.97 -9.97 -4.86
CA ASP A 95 7.06 -9.95 -3.89
C ASP A 95 7.26 -8.56 -3.26
N VAL A 96 6.19 -8.07 -2.63
CA VAL A 96 6.17 -6.83 -1.86
C VAL A 96 6.25 -7.16 -0.37
N LEU A 97 7.13 -6.51 0.35
CA LEU A 97 7.28 -6.65 1.80
C LEU A 97 7.10 -5.29 2.49
N TYR A 98 6.19 -5.27 3.46
CA TYR A 98 6.09 -4.24 4.49
C TYR A 98 6.49 -4.88 5.82
N LYS A 99 7.57 -4.42 6.43
CA LYS A 99 8.11 -5.02 7.64
C LYS A 99 8.52 -3.98 8.67
N ASP A 100 8.17 -4.25 9.94
CA ASP A 100 8.50 -3.38 11.07
C ASP A 100 7.98 -1.95 10.84
N ILE A 101 6.68 -1.81 10.53
CA ILE A 101 6.04 -0.52 10.25
C ILE A 101 5.26 -0.07 11.47
N ARG A 102 5.60 1.09 12.02
CA ARG A 102 4.93 1.73 13.16
C ARG A 102 4.15 2.94 12.67
N MET A 103 2.88 2.99 13.00
CA MET A 103 1.94 4.00 12.50
C MET A 103 1.24 4.67 13.69
N GLU A 104 1.37 5.99 13.83
CA GLU A 104 0.74 6.72 14.93
C GLU A 104 -0.67 7.18 14.58
N SER A 105 -0.87 7.70 13.37
CA SER A 105 -2.15 8.22 12.92
C SER A 105 -2.39 7.97 11.44
N ALA A 106 -3.54 7.41 11.11
CA ALA A 106 -4.00 7.16 9.74
C ALA A 106 -5.31 7.91 9.46
N PHE A 107 -5.62 8.10 8.17
CA PHE A 107 -6.87 8.66 7.70
C PHE A 107 -7.40 7.83 6.52
N GLU A 108 -8.70 7.59 6.47
CA GLU A 108 -9.46 6.72 5.58
C GLU A 108 -9.10 5.24 5.69
N HIS A 109 -7.88 4.84 5.46
CA HIS A 109 -7.44 3.45 5.49
C HIS A 109 -6.06 3.28 6.14
N LEU A 110 -5.90 2.19 6.87
CA LEU A 110 -4.57 1.76 7.30
C LEU A 110 -3.82 1.15 6.11
N ILE A 111 -4.52 0.25 5.41
CA ILE A 111 -4.04 -0.41 4.20
C ILE A 111 -5.14 -0.34 3.15
N TRP A 112 -4.78 0.01 1.91
CA TRP A 112 -5.68 -0.09 0.77
C TRP A 112 -5.00 -0.79 -0.39
N MET A 113 -5.46 -2.00 -0.71
CA MET A 113 -5.01 -2.73 -1.90
C MET A 113 -6.19 -2.95 -2.83
N GLU A 114 -6.07 -2.52 -4.06
CA GLU A 114 -7.18 -2.61 -5.00
C GLU A 114 -6.71 -2.94 -6.41
N LEU A 115 -7.38 -3.94 -7.03
CA LEU A 115 -7.41 -4.05 -8.48
C LEU A 115 -8.51 -3.14 -9.01
N ARG A 116 -8.14 -2.17 -9.80
CA ARG A 116 -9.04 -1.14 -10.32
C ARG A 116 -9.28 -1.31 -11.81
N PRO A 117 -10.39 -0.81 -12.34
CA PRO A 117 -10.51 -0.54 -13.76
C PRO A 117 -9.40 0.41 -14.24
N ALA A 118 -9.22 0.47 -15.54
CA ALA A 118 -8.28 1.42 -16.16
C ALA A 118 -8.42 2.85 -15.60
N TYR A 119 -7.32 3.52 -15.40
CA TYR A 119 -7.26 4.88 -14.90
C TYR A 119 -6.77 5.84 -16.00
N GLY A 120 -7.71 6.42 -16.71
CA GLY A 120 -7.40 7.31 -17.83
C GLY A 120 -6.52 6.65 -18.88
N GLU A 121 -5.48 7.36 -19.32
CA GLU A 121 -4.47 6.85 -20.27
C GLU A 121 -3.33 6.07 -19.60
N TRP A 122 -3.31 5.98 -18.26
CA TRP A 122 -2.20 5.47 -17.46
C TRP A 122 -2.34 4.01 -17.03
N GLY A 123 -3.37 3.34 -17.51
CA GLY A 123 -3.55 1.93 -17.20
C GLY A 123 -4.67 1.31 -18.02
N SER A 124 -4.56 0.03 -18.29
CA SER A 124 -5.52 -0.75 -19.09
C SER A 124 -6.45 -1.64 -18.25
N GLY A 125 -6.22 -1.72 -16.94
CA GLY A 125 -6.86 -2.71 -16.08
C GLY A 125 -6.37 -4.13 -16.35
N GLY A 126 -6.81 -5.09 -15.56
CA GLY A 126 -6.55 -6.52 -15.78
C GLY A 126 -5.25 -7.06 -15.21
N GLY A 127 -4.48 -6.25 -14.49
CA GLY A 127 -3.27 -6.70 -13.81
C GLY A 127 -3.55 -7.53 -12.56
N SER A 128 -2.51 -7.88 -11.81
CA SER A 128 -2.63 -8.70 -10.60
C SER A 128 -1.72 -8.22 -9.48
N ILE A 129 -2.09 -8.62 -8.25
CA ILE A 129 -1.26 -8.50 -7.04
C ILE A 129 -1.03 -9.92 -6.54
N ASP A 130 0.23 -10.36 -6.41
CA ASP A 130 0.57 -11.70 -5.99
C ASP A 130 1.81 -11.73 -5.09
N GLY A 131 1.62 -12.10 -3.84
CA GLY A 131 2.71 -12.16 -2.86
C GLY A 131 3.02 -10.81 -2.21
N VAL A 132 2.15 -10.37 -1.31
CA VAL A 132 2.38 -9.24 -0.41
C VAL A 132 2.50 -9.75 1.01
N ARG A 133 3.63 -9.49 1.66
CA ARG A 133 3.86 -9.84 3.07
C ARG A 133 3.84 -8.58 3.93
N LEU A 134 3.11 -8.67 5.03
CA LEU A 134 2.93 -7.61 6.01
C LEU A 134 3.35 -8.14 7.38
N GLU A 135 4.56 -7.79 7.80
CA GLU A 135 5.21 -8.37 8.97
C GLU A 135 5.42 -7.31 10.07
N ASN A 136 5.01 -7.64 11.28
CA ASN A 136 5.21 -6.79 12.45
C ASN A 136 4.74 -5.34 12.25
N LEU A 137 3.44 -5.19 11.97
CA LEU A 137 2.80 -3.90 11.82
C LEU A 137 2.18 -3.45 13.15
N GLU A 138 2.34 -2.20 13.51
CA GLU A 138 1.74 -1.62 14.71
C GLU A 138 1.07 -0.27 14.42
N TYR A 139 -0.23 -0.20 14.67
CA TYR A 139 -1.02 1.04 14.65
C TYR A 139 -1.40 1.41 16.09
N THR A 140 -0.94 2.56 16.56
CA THR A 140 -1.02 2.89 18.00
C THR A 140 -2.20 3.79 18.36
N ASN A 141 -2.40 4.88 17.62
CA ASN A 141 -3.36 5.94 17.94
C ASN A 141 -4.17 6.34 16.71
N GLY A 142 -4.99 7.37 16.85
CA GLY A 142 -5.77 7.94 15.76
C GLY A 142 -7.16 7.32 15.63
N GLU A 143 -7.80 7.59 14.52
CA GLU A 143 -9.16 7.15 14.22
C GLU A 143 -9.22 5.64 13.96
N ASP A 144 -10.42 5.09 14.03
CA ASP A 144 -10.66 3.71 13.59
C ASP A 144 -10.72 3.69 12.05
N VAL A 145 -9.69 3.13 11.44
CA VAL A 145 -9.54 3.05 9.99
C VAL A 145 -9.41 1.60 9.52
N PRO A 146 -10.09 1.22 8.45
CA PRO A 146 -10.10 -0.16 7.97
C PRO A 146 -8.83 -0.55 7.21
N ILE A 147 -8.71 -1.86 7.03
CA ILE A 147 -7.87 -2.51 6.02
C ILE A 147 -8.78 -2.96 4.89
N LEU A 148 -8.69 -2.30 3.74
CA LEU A 148 -9.47 -2.61 2.56
C LEU A 148 -8.60 -3.33 1.53
N ILE A 149 -9.00 -4.56 1.15
CA ILE A 149 -8.35 -5.31 0.07
C ILE A 149 -9.45 -5.83 -0.86
N GLN A 150 -9.51 -5.26 -2.08
CA GLN A 150 -10.63 -5.53 -2.97
C GLN A 150 -10.24 -5.69 -4.43
N LYS A 151 -11.01 -6.52 -5.10
CA LYS A 151 -10.93 -6.70 -6.55
C LYS A 151 -12.13 -6.03 -7.22
N ASN A 152 -11.89 -4.94 -7.93
CA ASN A 152 -12.87 -4.20 -8.72
C ASN A 152 -12.60 -4.26 -10.23
N SER A 153 -11.71 -5.15 -10.68
CA SER A 153 -11.35 -5.34 -12.07
C SER A 153 -11.07 -6.81 -12.35
N THR A 154 -10.80 -7.15 -13.59
CA THR A 154 -10.28 -8.49 -13.96
C THR A 154 -8.90 -8.70 -13.37
N GLY A 155 -8.47 -9.93 -13.20
CA GLY A 155 -7.20 -10.27 -12.57
C GLY A 155 -7.37 -10.94 -11.20
N SER A 156 -6.35 -10.92 -10.37
CA SER A 156 -6.40 -11.58 -9.06
C SER A 156 -5.58 -10.88 -7.99
N ILE A 157 -6.05 -10.96 -6.73
CA ILE A 157 -5.27 -10.62 -5.53
C ILE A 157 -5.04 -11.92 -4.79
N LYS A 158 -3.77 -12.35 -4.70
CA LYS A 158 -3.40 -13.63 -4.10
C LYS A 158 -2.20 -13.50 -3.17
N ASN A 159 -2.11 -14.47 -2.25
CA ASN A 159 -0.96 -14.59 -1.37
C ASN A 159 -0.66 -13.30 -0.58
N VAL A 160 -1.70 -12.63 -0.07
CA VAL A 160 -1.51 -11.54 0.89
C VAL A 160 -1.44 -12.13 2.29
N VAL A 161 -0.31 -11.97 2.95
CA VAL A 161 0.01 -12.65 4.21
C VAL A 161 0.34 -11.64 5.29
N PHE A 162 -0.37 -11.72 6.41
CA PHE A 162 -0.09 -10.96 7.62
C PHE A 162 0.64 -11.83 8.63
N SER A 163 1.68 -11.27 9.25
CA SER A 163 2.41 -11.88 10.36
C SER A 163 2.73 -10.81 11.41
N GLY A 164 1.98 -10.80 12.50
CA GLY A 164 2.16 -9.81 13.57
C GLY A 164 1.53 -8.44 13.27
N LEU A 165 0.22 -8.34 13.40
CA LEU A 165 -0.52 -7.08 13.33
C LEU A 165 -1.01 -6.68 14.72
N LYS A 166 -0.64 -5.49 15.17
CA LYS A 166 -1.20 -4.84 16.35
C LYS A 166 -2.00 -3.61 15.94
N TYR A 167 -3.23 -3.54 16.39
CA TYR A 167 -4.15 -2.46 16.11
C TYR A 167 -4.68 -1.86 17.43
N LYS A 168 -4.20 -0.66 17.77
CA LYS A 168 -4.57 0.06 19.01
C LYS A 168 -4.44 -0.82 20.26
N GLY A 169 -3.28 -1.46 20.40
CA GLY A 169 -2.96 -2.34 21.52
C GLY A 169 -3.53 -3.76 21.44
N ARG A 170 -4.42 -4.07 20.48
CA ARG A 170 -4.95 -5.42 20.25
C ARG A 170 -4.10 -6.17 19.25
N THR A 171 -3.76 -7.40 19.53
CA THR A 171 -3.18 -8.31 18.52
C THR A 171 -4.29 -8.82 17.61
N ILE A 172 -4.13 -8.69 16.32
CA ILE A 172 -5.04 -9.21 15.30
C ILE A 172 -4.39 -10.44 14.67
N SER A 173 -5.11 -11.55 14.66
CA SER A 173 -4.61 -12.84 14.16
C SER A 173 -5.55 -13.54 13.18
N ASP A 174 -6.64 -12.87 12.81
CA ASP A 174 -7.65 -13.46 11.94
C ASP A 174 -8.29 -12.37 11.04
N THR A 175 -8.58 -12.72 9.81
CA THR A 175 -9.23 -11.85 8.83
C THR A 175 -10.73 -11.63 9.11
N SER A 176 -11.32 -12.34 10.07
CA SER A 176 -12.69 -12.07 10.54
C SER A 176 -12.80 -10.86 11.47
N ASP A 177 -11.68 -10.27 11.92
CA ASP A 177 -11.71 -9.03 12.69
C ASP A 177 -12.38 -7.90 11.88
N PRO A 178 -13.30 -7.12 12.48
CA PRO A 178 -14.07 -6.11 11.77
C PRO A 178 -13.25 -4.95 11.17
N ILE A 179 -11.95 -4.86 11.44
CA ILE A 179 -11.08 -3.91 10.73
C ILE A 179 -10.86 -4.27 9.26
N PHE A 180 -11.11 -5.55 8.87
CA PHE A 180 -10.94 -6.00 7.51
C PHE A 180 -12.21 -5.84 6.67
N ASP A 181 -12.07 -5.21 5.51
CA ASP A 181 -13.04 -5.25 4.40
C ASP A 181 -12.36 -5.96 3.22
N LEU A 182 -12.67 -7.26 3.09
CA LEU A 182 -12.06 -8.12 2.07
C LEU A 182 -13.09 -8.48 0.99
N ARG A 183 -12.75 -8.22 -0.28
CA ARG A 183 -13.63 -8.49 -1.41
C ARG A 183 -12.86 -9.18 -2.53
N GLU A 184 -13.13 -10.47 -2.72
CA GLU A 184 -12.50 -11.32 -3.75
C GLU A 184 -10.96 -11.29 -3.70
N ALA A 185 -10.37 -11.38 -2.51
CA ALA A 185 -8.94 -11.40 -2.27
C ALA A 185 -8.54 -12.61 -1.41
N ASP A 186 -7.40 -13.23 -1.72
CA ASP A 186 -6.81 -14.30 -0.91
C ASP A 186 -5.87 -13.69 0.13
N VAL A 187 -6.37 -13.62 1.37
CA VAL A 187 -5.69 -13.01 2.51
C VAL A 187 -5.65 -13.98 3.68
N ARG A 188 -4.50 -14.15 4.32
CA ARG A 188 -4.35 -15.03 5.49
C ARG A 188 -3.36 -14.48 6.51
N PHE A 189 -3.40 -15.06 7.69
CA PHE A 189 -2.39 -14.90 8.74
C PHE A 189 -1.47 -16.12 8.81
N GLU A 190 -0.21 -15.88 9.17
CA GLU A 190 0.80 -16.88 9.53
C GLU A 190 1.33 -16.65 10.94
#